data_7b588721efdad8d7cde47efc883973d2
#
_entry.id   7b588721efdad8d7cde47efc883973d2
#
_cell.length_a   1.000
_cell.length_b   1.000
_cell.length_c   1.000
_cell.angle_alpha   90.00
_cell.angle_beta   90.00
_cell.angle_gamma   90.00
#
_symmetry.space_group_name_H-M   'P 1'
#
loop_
_entity.id
_entity.type
_entity.pdbx_description
1 polymer ?
#
loop_
_entity_poly.entity_id
_entity_poly.type
_entity_poly.pdbx_seq_one_letter_code
_entity_poly.pdbx_strand_id
1 'polypeptide(L)'
;MHAHLITAALATLLLAPMTGAAEDEITQGTLIWRDDSCFFFVLKTPEGFGLYEFLGGPSPMVGHVFEGKLTGFGGRKLMNLTEGKPTMAYSETFTDSKSQMEKKIPRQCRKKKGFEALEVQ
;
A
#
# COMPACT_ATOMS: atom_id res chain seq x y z
N MET A 1 -1.76 -46.12 38.38
CA MET A 1 -1.94 -45.78 38.05
C MET A 1 -1.89 -44.95 37.25
N HIS A 2 -1.87 -44.60 36.96
CA HIS A 2 -1.97 -43.95 36.38
C HIS A 2 -1.92 -43.07 35.67
N ALA A 3 -1.76 -42.66 35.35
CA ALA A 3 -1.87 -42.02 34.84
C ALA A 3 -1.87 -41.19 34.06
N HIS A 4 -1.98 -40.82 33.81
CA HIS A 4 -2.19 -40.12 33.18
C HIS A 4 -2.10 -39.22 32.48
N LEU A 5 -2.00 -38.83 32.23
CA LEU A 5 -2.14 -38.19 31.75
C LEU A 5 -2.09 -37.32 31.02
N ILE A 6 -2.12 -36.93 30.79
CA ILE A 6 -2.26 -36.28 30.28
C ILE A 6 -2.16 -35.51 29.52
N THR A 7 -2.19 -35.16 29.31
CA THR A 7 -2.28 -34.55 28.72
C THR A 7 -2.29 -33.72 27.93
N ALA A 8 -2.47 -33.36 27.78
CA ALA A 8 -2.61 -32.76 27.17
C ALA A 8 -2.49 -31.84 26.46
N ALA A 9 -2.55 -31.42 26.23
CA ALA A 9 -2.64 -30.68 25.76
C ALA A 9 -2.38 -29.89 24.88
N LEU A 10 -2.39 -29.51 24.59
CA LEU A 10 -2.38 -28.90 23.99
C LEU A 10 -2.44 -28.11 23.18
N ALA A 11 -2.57 -27.76 22.94
CA ALA A 11 -2.70 -27.20 22.26
C ALA A 11 -2.75 -26.28 21.72
N THR A 12 -2.83 -25.87 21.56
CA THR A 12 -3.06 -25.10 21.17
C THR A 12 -2.79 -24.28 20.37
N LEU A 13 -2.79 -23.92 20.14
CA LEU A 13 -2.79 -23.26 19.55
C LEU A 13 -2.64 -22.54 18.86
N LEU A 14 -2.63 -22.15 18.56
CA LEU A 14 -2.63 -21.58 18.01
C LEU A 14 -2.69 -20.85 17.28
N LEU A 15 -2.83 -20.43 17.02
CA LEU A 15 -3.03 -19.87 16.40
C LEU A 15 -3.06 -18.89 15.85
N ALA A 16 -3.16 -18.59 15.72
CA ALA A 16 -3.29 -17.82 15.30
C ALA A 16 -3.34 -16.82 14.78
N PRO A 17 -3.43 -16.31 14.58
CA PRO A 17 -3.60 -15.23 14.25
C PRO A 17 -2.96 -14.54 13.33
N MET A 18 -2.82 -14.29 12.73
CA MET A 18 -2.32 -13.67 11.83
C MET A 18 -2.88 -12.45 11.58
N THR A 19 -3.65 -12.03 12.21
CA THR A 19 -4.29 -10.79 12.06
C THR A 19 -3.29 -9.69 12.08
N GLY A 20 -3.53 -8.61 11.43
CA GLY A 20 -2.65 -7.48 11.42
C GLY A 20 -1.44 -7.65 10.53
N ALA A 21 -1.20 -8.85 10.09
CA ALA A 21 -0.05 -9.10 9.24
C ALA A 21 -0.14 -8.35 7.93
N ALA A 22 -1.36 -7.99 7.51
CA ALA A 22 -1.54 -7.31 6.23
C ALA A 22 -0.78 -5.99 6.15
N GLU A 23 -0.64 -5.29 7.28
CA GLU A 23 0.06 -4.01 7.29
C GLU A 23 1.56 -4.16 7.10
N ASP A 24 2.08 -5.33 7.45
CA ASP A 24 3.51 -5.59 7.31
C ASP A 24 3.83 -6.37 6.05
N GLU A 25 2.81 -6.75 5.32
CA GLU A 25 2.98 -7.59 4.16
C GLU A 25 3.61 -6.82 3.01
N ILE A 26 4.55 -7.46 2.33
CA ILE A 26 5.18 -6.89 1.15
C ILE A 26 4.32 -7.24 -0.05
N THR A 27 3.87 -6.21 -0.74
CA THR A 27 3.05 -6.41 -1.93
C THR A 27 3.54 -5.52 -3.05
N GLN A 28 2.96 -5.69 -4.22
CA GLN A 28 3.29 -4.88 -5.38
C GLN A 28 2.09 -4.04 -5.78
N GLY A 29 2.39 -2.86 -6.28
CA GLY A 29 1.37 -1.97 -6.77
C GLY A 29 1.85 -1.24 -8.00
N THR A 30 0.91 -0.86 -8.85
CA THR A 30 1.21 -0.12 -10.07
C THR A 30 0.74 1.31 -9.91
N LEU A 31 1.60 2.25 -10.27
CA LEU A 31 1.24 3.66 -10.19
C LEU A 31 0.24 3.97 -11.28
N ILE A 32 -0.93 4.43 -10.89
CA ILE A 32 -2.01 4.72 -11.83
C ILE A 32 -2.32 6.20 -11.94
N TRP A 33 -1.81 7.01 -11.00
CA TRP A 33 -2.09 8.44 -11.03
C TRP A 33 -1.02 9.17 -10.23
N ARG A 34 -0.62 10.33 -10.74
CA ARG A 34 0.27 11.23 -10.02
C ARG A 34 -0.04 12.65 -10.45
N ASP A 35 0.33 13.60 -9.61
CA ASP A 35 0.20 15.02 -9.93
C ASP A 35 1.53 15.69 -9.66
N ASP A 36 2.10 16.30 -10.69
CA ASP A 36 3.43 16.90 -10.58
C ASP A 36 3.48 18.04 -9.57
N SER A 37 2.39 18.77 -9.44
CA SER A 37 2.40 19.96 -8.58
C SER A 37 2.11 19.61 -7.12
N CYS A 38 1.57 18.44 -6.84
CA CYS A 38 1.18 18.06 -5.49
C CYS A 38 2.08 17.00 -4.88
N PHE A 39 2.92 16.36 -5.68
CA PHE A 39 3.82 15.31 -5.19
C PHE A 39 3.10 14.11 -4.59
N PHE A 40 1.85 13.90 -4.96
CA PHE A 40 1.09 12.72 -4.54
C PHE A 40 0.96 11.75 -5.69
N PHE A 41 0.88 10.47 -5.35
CA PHE A 41 0.62 9.44 -6.35
C PHE A 41 -0.20 8.33 -5.73
N VAL A 42 -0.87 7.57 -6.60
CA VAL A 42 -1.72 6.47 -6.18
C VAL A 42 -1.21 5.18 -6.79
N LEU A 43 -1.08 4.17 -5.94
CA LEU A 43 -0.72 2.83 -6.38
C LEU A 43 -1.94 1.94 -6.29
N LYS A 44 -2.15 1.13 -7.32
CA LYS A 44 -3.20 0.11 -7.32
C LYS A 44 -2.58 -1.23 -7.00
N THR A 45 -3.15 -1.92 -6.02
CA THR A 45 -2.67 -3.24 -5.60
C THR A 45 -3.83 -4.22 -5.71
N PRO A 46 -3.55 -5.53 -5.55
CA PRO A 46 -4.64 -6.51 -5.52
C PRO A 46 -5.68 -6.24 -4.45
N GLU A 47 -5.29 -5.59 -3.34
CA GLU A 47 -6.21 -5.31 -2.25
C GLU A 47 -6.89 -3.96 -2.33
N GLY A 48 -6.42 -3.06 -3.19
CA GLY A 48 -7.03 -1.74 -3.25
C GLY A 48 -6.08 -0.68 -3.73
N PHE A 49 -6.25 0.53 -3.18
CA PHE A 49 -5.52 1.71 -3.63
C PHE A 49 -4.84 2.38 -2.45
N GLY A 50 -3.59 2.79 -2.66
CA GLY A 50 -2.86 3.55 -1.65
C GLY A 50 -2.49 4.92 -2.16
N LEU A 51 -2.55 5.91 -1.26
CA LEU A 51 -2.16 7.28 -1.57
C LEU A 51 -0.85 7.56 -0.87
N TYR A 52 0.11 8.09 -1.62
CA TYR A 52 1.46 8.31 -1.11
C TYR A 52 1.93 9.69 -1.49
N GLU A 53 2.68 10.30 -0.58
CA GLU A 53 3.36 11.55 -0.87
C GLU A 53 4.80 11.22 -1.25
N PHE A 54 5.23 11.74 -2.38
CA PHE A 54 6.61 11.52 -2.85
C PHE A 54 7.57 12.34 -2.01
N LEU A 55 8.59 11.69 -1.46
CA LEU A 55 9.57 12.36 -0.61
C LEU A 55 10.97 12.40 -1.23
N GLY A 56 11.29 11.46 -2.11
CA GLY A 56 12.61 11.48 -2.71
C GLY A 56 12.90 10.24 -3.51
N GLY A 57 13.97 10.29 -4.27
CA GLY A 57 14.36 9.21 -5.15
C GLY A 57 13.93 9.48 -6.57
N PRO A 58 13.96 8.44 -7.42
CA PRO A 58 13.51 8.62 -8.80
C PRO A 58 12.07 9.06 -8.86
N SER A 59 11.75 9.97 -9.75
CA SER A 59 10.40 10.46 -9.90
C SER A 59 9.48 9.33 -10.33
N PRO A 60 8.41 9.09 -9.57
CA PRO A 60 7.50 7.99 -9.93
C PRO A 60 6.65 8.40 -11.13
N MET A 61 6.45 7.44 -12.04
CA MET A 61 5.69 7.70 -13.27
C MET A 61 4.56 6.70 -13.39
N VAL A 62 3.49 7.10 -14.06
CA VAL A 62 2.37 6.20 -14.32
C VAL A 62 2.88 4.96 -15.02
N GLY A 63 2.47 3.80 -14.53
CA GLY A 63 2.90 2.52 -15.07
C GLY A 63 4.04 1.89 -14.32
N HIS A 64 4.76 2.65 -13.50
CA HIS A 64 5.84 2.08 -12.70
C HIS A 64 5.27 1.12 -11.66
N VAL A 65 6.01 0.04 -11.40
CA VAL A 65 5.61 -0.96 -10.42
C VAL A 65 6.48 -0.81 -9.18
N PHE A 66 5.83 -0.81 -8.03
CA PHE A 66 6.49 -0.62 -6.75
C PHE A 66 6.26 -1.83 -5.86
N GLU A 67 7.21 -2.10 -5.00
CA GLU A 67 7.09 -3.19 -4.05
C GLU A 67 7.48 -2.69 -2.67
N GLY A 68 6.69 -3.10 -1.66
CA GLY A 68 6.99 -2.71 -0.30
C GLY A 68 5.77 -2.91 0.57
N LYS A 69 5.81 -2.25 1.72
CA LYS A 69 4.67 -2.27 2.65
C LYS A 69 3.73 -1.17 2.22
N LEU A 70 2.75 -1.53 1.41
CA LEU A 70 1.90 -0.55 0.75
C LEU A 70 0.69 -0.14 1.56
N THR A 71 0.34 -0.89 2.60
CA THR A 71 -0.76 -0.51 3.49
C THR A 71 -0.21 0.11 4.76
N GLY A 72 -1.09 0.72 5.55
CA GLY A 72 -0.67 1.35 6.77
C GLY A 72 -0.24 2.79 6.54
N PHE A 73 0.36 3.38 7.55
CA PHE A 73 0.73 4.79 7.53
C PHE A 73 2.22 4.95 7.73
N GLY A 74 2.73 6.11 7.33
CA GLY A 74 4.05 6.52 7.68
C GLY A 74 5.04 6.42 6.55
N GLY A 75 6.29 6.75 6.86
CA GLY A 75 7.35 6.74 5.87
C GLY A 75 7.61 5.35 5.36
N ARG A 76 7.86 5.28 4.06
CA ARG A 76 8.12 4.02 3.40
C ARG A 76 9.28 4.16 2.44
N LYS A 77 10.04 3.09 2.34
CA LYS A 77 11.06 2.97 1.31
C LYS A 77 10.52 1.92 0.36
N LEU A 78 10.00 2.39 -0.75
CA LEU A 78 9.38 1.51 -1.74
C LEU A 78 10.38 1.24 -2.86
N MET A 79 10.50 -0.02 -3.26
CA MET A 79 11.36 -0.33 -4.37
C MET A 79 10.60 -0.10 -5.67
N ASN A 80 11.08 0.83 -6.48
CA ASN A 80 10.54 1.03 -7.82
C ASN A 80 11.16 -0.06 -8.69
N LEU A 81 10.39 -1.11 -8.96
CA LEU A 81 10.92 -2.25 -9.70
C LEU A 81 11.20 -1.90 -11.14
N THR A 82 10.44 -0.95 -11.69
CA THR A 82 10.65 -0.54 -13.07
C THR A 82 11.98 0.17 -13.24
N GLU A 83 12.34 1.02 -12.29
CA GLU A 83 13.59 1.76 -12.35
C GLU A 83 14.73 1.05 -11.66
N GLY A 84 14.43 0.06 -10.84
CA GLY A 84 15.47 -0.64 -10.09
C GLY A 84 16.06 0.16 -8.96
N LYS A 85 15.33 1.14 -8.42
CA LYS A 85 15.82 2.02 -7.38
C LYS A 85 14.73 2.29 -6.35
N PRO A 86 15.12 2.59 -5.11
CA PRO A 86 14.11 2.88 -4.09
C PRO A 86 13.55 4.29 -4.24
N THR A 87 12.28 4.40 -3.92
CA THR A 87 11.57 5.67 -3.84
C THR A 87 11.14 5.86 -2.41
N MET A 88 11.42 7.04 -1.84
CA MET A 88 10.98 7.37 -0.49
C MET A 88 9.63 8.03 -0.58
N ALA A 89 8.69 7.54 0.20
CA ALA A 89 7.32 8.03 0.16
C ALA A 89 6.71 7.96 1.55
N TYR A 90 5.67 8.74 1.75
CA TYR A 90 4.88 8.69 2.97
C TYR A 90 3.52 8.10 2.63
N SER A 91 3.17 7.00 3.30
CA SER A 91 1.89 6.34 3.07
C SER A 91 0.81 7.08 3.84
N GLU A 92 -0.10 7.71 3.10
CA GLU A 92 -1.14 8.56 3.70
C GLU A 92 -2.38 7.76 4.07
N THR A 93 -2.84 6.92 3.15
CA THR A 93 -4.06 6.18 3.39
C THR A 93 -4.16 5.05 2.38
N PHE A 94 -5.00 4.09 2.72
CA PHE A 94 -5.24 2.93 1.85
C PHE A 94 -6.72 2.61 1.92
N THR A 95 -7.31 2.30 0.78
CA THR A 95 -8.72 1.93 0.73
C THR A 95 -8.93 0.93 -0.38
N ASP A 96 -9.94 0.08 -0.24
CA ASP A 96 -10.26 -0.91 -1.25
C ASP A 96 -11.19 -0.37 -2.34
N SER A 97 -11.59 0.90 -2.23
CA SER A 97 -12.56 1.48 -3.15
C SER A 97 -11.92 2.62 -3.94
N LYS A 98 -12.05 2.55 -5.28
CA LYS A 98 -11.53 3.62 -6.12
C LYS A 98 -12.22 4.94 -5.80
N SER A 99 -13.53 4.93 -5.60
CA SER A 99 -14.25 6.16 -5.31
C SER A 99 -13.83 6.77 -3.98
N GLN A 100 -13.52 5.92 -3.00
CA GLN A 100 -13.04 6.44 -1.73
C GLN A 100 -11.64 7.04 -1.89
N MET A 101 -10.81 6.41 -2.71
CA MET A 101 -9.47 6.95 -2.94
C MET A 101 -9.55 8.32 -3.60
N GLU A 102 -10.46 8.48 -4.54
CA GLU A 102 -10.62 9.77 -5.20
C GLU A 102 -10.95 10.87 -4.20
N LYS A 103 -11.73 10.54 -3.19
CA LYS A 103 -12.08 11.52 -2.17
C LYS A 103 -10.93 11.83 -1.22
N LYS A 104 -9.96 10.92 -1.12
CA LYS A 104 -8.82 11.13 -0.23
C LYS A 104 -7.74 11.99 -0.86
N ILE A 105 -7.72 12.10 -2.16
CA ILE A 105 -6.72 12.94 -2.82
C ILE A 105 -7.00 14.39 -2.47
N PRO A 106 -5.97 15.15 -2.04
CA PRO A 106 -6.17 16.55 -1.65
C PRO A 106 -6.86 17.33 -2.75
N ARG A 107 -7.79 18.19 -2.34
CA ARG A 107 -8.64 18.90 -3.29
C ARG A 107 -7.83 19.68 -4.33
N GLN A 108 -6.76 20.32 -3.91
CA GLN A 108 -5.97 21.12 -4.83
C GLN A 108 -5.31 20.28 -5.90
N CYS A 109 -5.16 19.00 -5.67
CA CYS A 109 -4.56 18.10 -6.65
C CYS A 109 -5.58 17.59 -7.65
N ARG A 110 -6.86 17.65 -7.29
CA ARG A 110 -7.92 17.10 -8.13
C ARG A 110 -8.34 18.01 -9.26
N LYS A 111 -7.75 19.20 -9.29
CA LYS A 111 -8.06 20.14 -10.37
C LYS A 111 -7.44 19.71 -11.70
N LYS A 112 -6.45 18.83 -11.64
CA LYS A 112 -5.75 18.42 -12.83
C LYS A 112 -6.56 17.38 -13.57
N LYS A 113 -6.44 17.40 -14.90
CA LYS A 113 -7.11 16.39 -15.69
C LYS A 113 -6.62 14.99 -15.41
N GLY A 114 -5.34 14.89 -14.99
CA GLY A 114 -4.79 13.60 -14.68
C GLY A 114 -5.57 12.85 -13.62
N PHE A 115 -6.31 13.58 -12.81
CA PHE A 115 -7.13 12.92 -11.78
C PHE A 115 -8.11 11.94 -12.39
N GLU A 116 -8.64 12.27 -13.54
CA GLU A 116 -9.63 11.42 -14.19
C GLU A 116 -9.04 10.12 -14.69
N ALA A 117 -7.72 10.05 -14.75
CA ALA A 117 -7.06 8.83 -15.17
C ALA A 117 -7.38 7.65 -14.27
N LEU A 118 -7.80 7.91 -13.03
CA LEU A 118 -8.22 6.83 -12.15
C LEU A 118 -9.37 6.05 -12.73
N GLU A 119 -10.17 6.68 -13.58
CA GLU A 119 -11.30 6.02 -14.21
C GLU A 119 -10.86 4.95 -15.19
N VAL A 120 -9.69 5.14 -15.76
CA VAL A 120 -9.22 4.28 -16.85
C VAL A 120 -8.52 3.05 -16.33
N GLN A 121 -7.94 3.15 -15.16
CA GLN A 121 -7.13 2.05 -14.62
C GLN A 121 -7.96 1.01 -13.93
#